data_5999e537270e4d53308865244f4f3856
#
_entry.id   5999e537270e4d53308865244f4f3856
#
_cell.length_a   1.000
_cell.length_b   1.000
_cell.length_c   1.000
_cell.angle_alpha   90.00
_cell.angle_beta   90.00
_cell.angle_gamma   90.00
#
_symmetry.space_group_name_H-M   'P 1'
#
loop_
_entity.id
_entity.type
_entity.pdbx_description
1 polymer ?
#
loop_
_entity_poly.entity_id
_entity_poly.type
_entity_poly.pdbx_seq_one_letter_code
_entity_poly.pdbx_strand_id
1 'polypeptide(L)'
;MYKRQGLIFLQEGVITPETQYTCAHGYTFRGGKPACHGHPSPLNLVGALATSCNSFFPWGLHDMIDSRKRYPSVQEAFEVWKNYMVSMGYGYKLGIDLPGEKRGFIPNSKFYDKVYRGRWNSSTVISIAIGQGEILATPLQICNLAATVANRGYYITPHVVKEIQDTPLDTLYSKRHYTSVDTHYYSYIAEGMRGAVTGTAYGGTCRGAALPD
;
A
#
# COMPACT_ATOMS: atom_id res chain seq x y z
N MET A 1 4.87 1.70 1.78
CA MET A 1 3.53 2.30 1.82
C MET A 1 2.90 2.42 0.45
N TYR A 2 3.51 3.04 -0.51
CA TYR A 2 3.04 3.19 -1.89
C TYR A 2 2.68 1.87 -2.60
N LYS A 3 3.39 0.78 -2.27
CA LYS A 3 3.20 -0.57 -2.85
C LYS A 3 1.74 -1.05 -2.75
N ARG A 4 1.12 -0.87 -1.57
CA ARG A 4 -0.28 -1.23 -1.33
C ARG A 4 -1.23 -0.42 -2.20
N GLN A 5 -0.98 0.89 -2.25
CA GLN A 5 -1.80 1.81 -3.04
C GLN A 5 -1.75 1.44 -4.53
N GLY A 6 -0.54 1.22 -5.07
CA GLY A 6 -0.38 0.79 -6.45
C GLY A 6 -1.14 -0.50 -6.78
N LEU A 7 -1.05 -1.50 -5.89
CA LEU A 7 -1.80 -2.76 -6.03
C LEU A 7 -3.32 -2.52 -6.06
N ILE A 8 -3.85 -1.73 -5.12
CA ILE A 8 -5.27 -1.42 -5.03
C ILE A 8 -5.73 -0.66 -6.28
N PHE A 9 -4.98 0.34 -6.71
CA PHE A 9 -5.35 1.16 -7.86
C PHE A 9 -5.37 0.36 -9.17
N LEU A 10 -4.41 -0.55 -9.36
CA LEU A 10 -4.41 -1.48 -10.50
C LEU A 10 -5.60 -2.42 -10.44
N GLN A 11 -5.85 -3.06 -9.30
CA GLN A 11 -6.94 -4.01 -9.12
C GLN A 11 -8.31 -3.39 -9.35
N GLU A 12 -8.52 -2.17 -8.86
CA GLU A 12 -9.77 -1.42 -9.06
C GLU A 12 -9.83 -0.73 -10.44
N GLY A 13 -8.80 -0.87 -11.27
CA GLY A 13 -8.72 -0.21 -12.58
C GLY A 13 -8.75 1.33 -12.48
N VAL A 14 -8.36 1.88 -11.33
CA VAL A 14 -8.19 3.34 -11.16
C VAL A 14 -7.05 3.83 -12.06
N ILE A 15 -6.01 3.01 -12.15
CA ILE A 15 -4.89 3.20 -13.06
C ILE A 15 -4.66 1.94 -13.88
N THR A 16 -3.99 2.10 -15.03
CA THR A 16 -3.31 1.04 -15.78
C THR A 16 -1.80 1.19 -15.59
N PRO A 17 -0.98 0.20 -16.00
CA PRO A 17 0.48 0.34 -15.97
C PRO A 17 1.00 1.58 -16.72
N GLU A 18 0.27 2.03 -17.75
CA GLU A 18 0.61 3.17 -18.61
C GLU A 18 0.11 4.51 -18.06
N THR A 19 -0.81 4.48 -17.08
CA THR A 19 -1.35 5.72 -16.50
C THR A 19 -0.23 6.56 -15.90
N GLN A 20 -0.21 7.83 -16.25
CA GLN A 20 0.77 8.80 -15.79
C GLN A 20 0.10 9.95 -15.04
N TYR A 21 0.71 10.38 -13.95
CA TYR A 21 0.35 11.62 -13.26
C TYR A 21 1.52 12.59 -13.26
N THR A 22 1.18 13.86 -13.46
CA THR A 22 2.14 14.96 -13.35
C THR A 22 2.42 15.26 -11.88
N CYS A 23 3.70 15.49 -11.55
CA CYS A 23 4.12 15.97 -10.24
C CYS A 23 4.66 17.40 -10.34
N ALA A 24 3.93 18.35 -9.83
CA ALA A 24 4.34 19.75 -9.68
C ALA A 24 4.82 19.99 -8.23
N HIS A 25 5.89 19.27 -7.82
CA HIS A 25 6.43 19.25 -6.46
C HIS A 25 5.42 18.80 -5.37
N GLY A 26 4.42 18.01 -5.75
CA GLY A 26 3.45 17.42 -4.83
C GLY A 26 2.05 17.31 -5.42
N TYR A 27 1.11 16.91 -4.56
CA TYR A 27 -0.31 16.87 -4.88
C TYR A 27 -0.89 18.27 -4.78
N THR A 28 -1.48 18.76 -5.87
CA THR A 28 -1.85 20.19 -6.01
C THR A 28 -3.32 20.52 -5.77
N PHE A 29 -4.17 19.51 -5.56
CA PHE A 29 -5.59 19.74 -5.34
C PHE A 29 -5.84 20.43 -3.98
N ARG A 30 -6.66 21.47 -3.96
CA ARG A 30 -7.13 22.20 -2.76
C ARG A 30 -6.03 22.54 -1.73
N GLY A 31 -4.91 23.09 -2.18
CA GLY A 31 -3.87 23.61 -1.27
C GLY A 31 -2.58 22.80 -1.19
N GLY A 32 -2.41 21.82 -2.06
CA GLY A 32 -1.08 21.31 -2.38
C GLY A 32 -0.34 20.54 -1.29
N LYS A 33 -1.01 19.64 -0.58
CA LYS A 33 -0.34 18.71 0.35
C LYS A 33 -0.73 17.27 0.06
N PRO A 34 0.19 16.28 0.12
CA PRO A 34 1.59 16.37 0.55
C PRO A 34 2.53 16.97 -0.51
N ALA A 35 3.59 17.64 -0.05
CA ALA A 35 4.67 18.09 -0.92
C ALA A 35 5.53 16.91 -1.39
N CYS A 36 6.20 17.06 -2.53
CA CYS A 36 7.11 16.06 -3.10
C CYS A 36 8.50 16.69 -3.36
N HIS A 37 9.51 15.82 -3.33
CA HIS A 37 10.86 16.20 -3.75
C HIS A 37 10.99 16.26 -5.28
N GLY A 38 12.10 16.82 -5.77
CA GLY A 38 12.37 16.93 -7.20
C GLY A 38 12.65 15.55 -7.84
N HIS A 39 11.96 15.25 -8.93
CA HIS A 39 12.20 14.11 -9.81
C HIS A 39 11.59 14.40 -11.19
N PRO A 40 11.96 13.69 -12.29
CA PRO A 40 11.32 13.83 -13.58
C PRO A 40 9.80 13.57 -13.50
N SER A 41 9.05 14.20 -14.40
CA SER A 41 7.58 14.14 -14.47
C SER A 41 7.12 14.27 -15.93
N PRO A 42 6.02 13.62 -16.36
CA PRO A 42 5.11 12.77 -15.58
C PRO A 42 5.70 11.39 -15.24
N LEU A 43 5.07 10.68 -14.30
CA LEU A 43 5.47 9.34 -13.87
C LEU A 43 4.34 8.34 -14.06
N ASN A 44 4.69 7.12 -14.46
CA ASN A 44 3.83 5.94 -14.30
C ASN A 44 4.05 5.31 -12.90
N LEU A 45 3.33 4.21 -12.63
CA LEU A 45 3.40 3.53 -11.31
C LEU A 45 4.83 3.09 -10.95
N VAL A 46 5.58 2.50 -11.89
CA VAL A 46 6.94 2.00 -11.66
C VAL A 46 7.88 3.17 -11.31
N GLY A 47 7.83 4.24 -12.09
CA GLY A 47 8.60 5.46 -11.82
C GLY A 47 8.20 6.12 -10.49
N ALA A 48 6.90 6.17 -10.19
CA ALA A 48 6.40 6.75 -8.94
C ALA A 48 6.83 5.94 -7.70
N LEU A 49 6.92 4.61 -7.80
CA LEU A 49 7.46 3.76 -6.75
C LEU A 49 8.97 3.96 -6.58
N ALA A 50 9.72 3.98 -7.69
CA ALA A 50 11.17 4.15 -7.69
C ALA A 50 11.60 5.49 -7.10
N THR A 51 10.86 6.56 -7.41
CA THR A 51 11.16 7.92 -6.94
C THR A 51 10.39 8.31 -5.67
N SER A 52 9.55 7.44 -5.11
CA SER A 52 8.76 7.75 -3.91
C SER A 52 7.87 9.00 -4.08
N CYS A 53 7.17 9.12 -5.20
CA CYS A 53 6.41 10.31 -5.57
C CYS A 53 5.19 10.57 -4.68
N ASN A 54 5.18 11.70 -3.98
CA ASN A 54 4.05 12.14 -3.14
C ASN A 54 2.92 12.84 -3.93
N SER A 55 2.95 12.81 -5.25
CA SER A 55 1.85 13.29 -6.10
C SER A 55 1.06 12.14 -6.69
N PHE A 56 1.73 11.11 -7.23
CA PHE A 56 1.11 9.99 -7.90
C PHE A 56 0.07 9.26 -7.04
N PHE A 57 0.47 8.87 -5.83
CA PHE A 57 -0.42 8.08 -4.95
C PHE A 57 -1.58 8.88 -4.38
N PRO A 58 -1.43 10.15 -3.99
CA PRO A 58 -2.56 11.02 -3.69
C PRO A 58 -3.54 11.18 -4.86
N TRP A 59 -3.08 11.37 -6.09
CA TRP A 59 -3.97 11.43 -7.25
C TRP A 59 -4.71 10.12 -7.46
N GLY A 60 -4.04 8.98 -7.40
CA GLY A 60 -4.69 7.67 -7.48
C GLY A 60 -5.75 7.45 -6.38
N LEU A 61 -5.46 7.86 -5.14
CA LEU A 61 -6.45 7.77 -4.05
C LEU A 61 -7.63 8.73 -4.28
N HIS A 62 -7.37 9.94 -4.75
CA HIS A 62 -8.40 10.91 -5.12
C HIS A 62 -9.33 10.32 -6.18
N ASP A 63 -8.77 9.82 -7.27
CA ASP A 63 -9.53 9.24 -8.39
C ASP A 63 -10.32 8.00 -7.97
N MET A 64 -9.83 7.24 -6.99
CA MET A 64 -10.57 6.12 -6.41
C MET A 64 -11.74 6.60 -5.53
N ILE A 65 -11.43 7.39 -4.51
CA ILE A 65 -12.39 7.74 -3.44
C ILE A 65 -13.51 8.67 -3.94
N ASP A 66 -13.20 9.60 -4.83
CA ASP A 66 -14.18 10.58 -5.32
C ASP A 66 -14.89 10.12 -6.61
N SER A 67 -14.61 8.91 -7.11
CA SER A 67 -15.25 8.38 -8.32
C SER A 67 -16.69 7.94 -8.08
N ARG A 68 -17.64 8.78 -8.45
CA ARG A 68 -19.09 8.41 -8.42
C ARG A 68 -19.50 7.49 -9.58
N LYS A 69 -18.62 7.24 -10.54
CA LYS A 69 -18.83 6.22 -11.59
C LYS A 69 -18.55 4.81 -11.09
N ARG A 70 -17.64 4.66 -10.12
CA ARG A 70 -17.23 3.35 -9.57
C ARG A 70 -17.97 3.00 -8.29
N TYR A 71 -18.20 3.98 -7.43
CA TYR A 71 -18.77 3.76 -6.10
C TYR A 71 -19.90 4.77 -5.84
N PRO A 72 -21.02 4.32 -5.26
CA PRO A 72 -22.16 5.19 -4.94
C PRO A 72 -21.80 6.31 -3.96
N SER A 73 -20.83 6.07 -3.06
CA SER A 73 -20.44 7.02 -2.02
C SER A 73 -18.93 6.98 -1.73
N VAL A 74 -18.40 8.01 -1.04
CA VAL A 74 -17.02 8.02 -0.52
C VAL A 74 -16.83 6.92 0.53
N GLN A 75 -17.87 6.64 1.31
CA GLN A 75 -17.85 5.61 2.34
C GLN A 75 -17.61 4.23 1.71
N GLU A 76 -18.35 3.88 0.67
CA GLU A 76 -18.19 2.60 -0.02
C GLU A 76 -16.83 2.48 -0.71
N ALA A 77 -16.38 3.52 -1.41
CA ALA A 77 -15.06 3.56 -2.00
C ALA A 77 -13.96 3.31 -0.95
N PHE A 78 -14.12 3.92 0.22
CA PHE A 78 -13.17 3.79 1.32
C PHE A 78 -13.19 2.38 1.94
N GLU A 79 -14.37 1.76 2.10
CA GLU A 79 -14.47 0.39 2.60
C GLU A 79 -13.84 -0.62 1.63
N VAL A 80 -13.98 -0.42 0.31
CA VAL A 80 -13.27 -1.22 -0.71
C VAL A 80 -11.76 -1.10 -0.51
N TRP A 81 -11.23 0.12 -0.43
CA TRP A 81 -9.81 0.36 -0.14
C TRP A 81 -9.36 -0.32 1.15
N LYS A 82 -10.12 -0.17 2.23
CA LYS A 82 -9.82 -0.79 3.53
C LYS A 82 -9.80 -2.32 3.44
N ASN A 83 -10.74 -2.93 2.71
CA ASN A 83 -10.81 -4.39 2.58
C ASN A 83 -9.57 -4.96 1.89
N TYR A 84 -9.02 -4.27 0.89
CA TYR A 84 -7.71 -4.63 0.32
C TYR A 84 -6.60 -4.52 1.35
N MET A 85 -6.57 -3.45 2.15
CA MET A 85 -5.58 -3.32 3.23
C MET A 85 -5.63 -4.47 4.22
N VAL A 86 -6.85 -4.89 4.60
CA VAL A 86 -7.07 -6.04 5.48
C VAL A 86 -6.58 -7.34 4.82
N SER A 87 -6.88 -7.57 3.54
CA SER A 87 -6.42 -8.76 2.81
C SER A 87 -4.88 -8.88 2.75
N MET A 88 -4.17 -7.75 2.85
CA MET A 88 -2.71 -7.68 2.89
C MET A 88 -2.12 -7.79 4.32
N GLY A 89 -2.92 -8.13 5.33
CA GLY A 89 -2.45 -8.35 6.70
C GLY A 89 -2.43 -7.11 7.59
N TYR A 90 -3.15 -6.03 7.25
CA TYR A 90 -3.19 -4.81 8.05
C TYR A 90 -4.46 -4.69 8.90
N GLY A 91 -4.33 -4.09 10.09
CA GLY A 91 -5.46 -3.76 10.95
C GLY A 91 -5.91 -4.87 11.89
N TYR A 92 -5.27 -6.04 11.87
CA TYR A 92 -5.50 -7.15 12.79
C TYR A 92 -4.20 -7.85 13.18
N LYS A 93 -4.25 -8.76 14.12
CA LYS A 93 -3.11 -9.61 14.51
C LYS A 93 -2.93 -10.70 13.45
N LEU A 94 -1.71 -10.92 12.99
CA LEU A 94 -1.38 -11.97 12.02
C LEU A 94 -1.40 -13.37 12.63
N GLY A 95 -1.29 -13.46 13.96
CA GLY A 95 -1.29 -14.73 14.70
C GLY A 95 0.11 -15.31 14.85
N ILE A 96 1.11 -14.47 15.10
CA ILE A 96 2.50 -14.91 15.29
C ILE A 96 2.65 -15.75 16.58
N ASP A 97 3.68 -16.55 16.63
CA ASP A 97 4.04 -17.42 17.76
C ASP A 97 4.70 -16.69 18.94
N LEU A 98 4.75 -15.36 18.90
CA LEU A 98 5.27 -14.53 20.00
C LEU A 98 4.16 -13.78 20.73
N PRO A 99 4.28 -13.59 22.05
CA PRO A 99 3.30 -12.83 22.82
C PRO A 99 3.38 -11.33 22.50
N GLY A 100 2.29 -10.62 22.79
CA GLY A 100 2.25 -9.14 22.71
C GLY A 100 2.05 -8.56 21.31
N GLU A 101 1.71 -9.38 20.31
CA GLU A 101 1.42 -8.89 18.96
C GLU A 101 0.38 -7.76 18.97
N LYS A 102 0.68 -6.68 18.25
CA LYS A 102 -0.22 -5.53 18.08
C LYS A 102 -0.89 -5.59 16.71
N ARG A 103 -2.18 -5.24 16.66
CA ARG A 103 -2.97 -5.27 15.41
C ARG A 103 -2.74 -4.08 14.48
N GLY A 104 -2.06 -3.02 14.94
CA GLY A 104 -2.07 -1.75 14.24
C GLY A 104 -3.47 -1.13 14.18
N PHE A 105 -3.68 -0.19 13.25
CA PHE A 105 -4.99 0.43 13.02
C PHE A 105 -5.14 0.82 11.54
N ILE A 106 -6.24 0.40 10.94
CA ILE A 106 -6.69 0.88 9.64
C ILE A 106 -8.08 1.47 9.85
N PRO A 107 -8.27 2.78 9.59
CA PRO A 107 -9.56 3.41 9.75
C PRO A 107 -10.60 2.81 8.79
N ASN A 108 -11.87 2.94 9.15
CA ASN A 108 -13.00 2.61 8.30
C ASN A 108 -13.85 3.87 8.04
N SER A 109 -14.84 3.78 7.17
CA SER A 109 -15.72 4.90 6.84
C SER A 109 -16.45 5.44 8.07
N LYS A 110 -16.91 4.56 8.98
CA LYS A 110 -17.58 4.94 10.23
C LYS A 110 -16.71 5.78 11.16
N PHE A 111 -15.39 5.52 11.16
CA PHE A 111 -14.43 6.34 11.90
C PHE A 111 -14.44 7.78 11.38
N TYR A 112 -14.34 7.96 10.07
CA TYR A 112 -14.35 9.30 9.46
C TYR A 112 -15.73 9.96 9.55
N ASP A 113 -16.81 9.21 9.39
CA ASP A 113 -18.18 9.74 9.60
C ASP A 113 -18.35 10.30 11.01
N LYS A 114 -17.82 9.62 12.02
CA LYS A 114 -17.84 10.09 13.41
C LYS A 114 -17.00 11.36 13.58
N VAL A 115 -15.76 11.38 13.05
CA VAL A 115 -14.81 12.50 13.21
C VAL A 115 -15.30 13.73 12.46
N TYR A 116 -15.77 13.56 11.22
CA TYR A 116 -16.12 14.65 10.31
C TYR A 116 -17.63 14.82 10.08
N ARG A 117 -18.47 14.16 10.92
CA ARG A 117 -19.93 14.24 10.85
C ARG A 117 -20.48 13.91 9.47
N GLY A 118 -19.92 12.89 8.81
CA GLY A 118 -20.25 12.45 7.46
C GLY A 118 -19.80 13.39 6.33
N ARG A 119 -19.08 14.47 6.65
CA ARG A 119 -18.62 15.48 5.67
C ARG A 119 -17.13 15.33 5.40
N TRP A 120 -16.76 14.30 4.66
CA TRP A 120 -15.38 14.03 4.27
C TRP A 120 -15.31 13.51 2.83
N ASN A 121 -14.12 13.60 2.21
CA ASN A 121 -13.82 13.17 0.85
C ASN A 121 -12.34 12.75 0.76
N SER A 122 -11.85 12.50 -0.45
CA SER A 122 -10.45 12.14 -0.68
C SER A 122 -9.45 13.10 -0.05
N SER A 123 -9.71 14.42 -0.14
CA SER A 123 -8.80 15.43 0.42
C SER A 123 -8.67 15.35 1.94
N THR A 124 -9.74 14.93 2.63
CA THR A 124 -9.73 14.77 4.09
C THR A 124 -8.79 13.64 4.52
N VAL A 125 -8.75 12.55 3.74
CA VAL A 125 -8.00 11.33 4.03
C VAL A 125 -6.72 11.20 3.20
N ILE A 126 -6.33 12.22 2.47
CA ILE A 126 -5.26 12.15 1.47
C ILE A 126 -3.91 11.68 2.01
N SER A 127 -3.62 11.93 3.28
CA SER A 127 -2.39 11.51 3.95
C SER A 127 -2.20 10.00 3.97
N ILE A 128 -3.31 9.21 3.94
CA ILE A 128 -3.21 7.76 3.90
C ILE A 128 -2.62 7.23 2.59
N ALA A 129 -2.69 8.00 1.51
CA ALA A 129 -2.09 7.64 0.22
C ALA A 129 -0.57 7.46 0.32
N ILE A 130 0.06 8.26 1.16
CA ILE A 130 1.50 8.20 1.44
C ILE A 130 1.80 7.46 2.76
N GLY A 131 0.75 6.84 3.37
CA GLY A 131 0.81 6.04 4.58
C GLY A 131 1.07 6.81 5.85
N GLN A 132 0.63 8.03 5.89
CA GLN A 132 0.54 8.90 7.06
C GLN A 132 -0.92 8.99 7.55
N GLY A 133 -1.20 9.94 8.41
CA GLY A 133 -2.54 10.11 8.99
C GLY A 133 -2.84 9.02 10.03
N GLU A 134 -4.03 8.48 9.97
CA GLU A 134 -4.57 7.59 11.00
C GLU A 134 -4.10 6.13 10.89
N ILE A 135 -3.31 5.79 9.86
CA ILE A 135 -2.81 4.42 9.68
C ILE A 135 -1.70 4.12 10.71
N LEU A 136 -1.91 3.07 11.49
CA LEU A 136 -0.88 2.50 12.36
C LEU A 136 -0.56 1.08 11.88
N ALA A 137 0.69 0.85 11.51
CA ALA A 137 1.18 -0.45 11.07
C ALA A 137 2.37 -0.87 11.94
N THR A 138 2.42 -2.14 12.31
CA THR A 138 3.58 -2.69 13.01
C THR A 138 4.72 -2.95 12.01
N PRO A 139 6.00 -2.95 12.47
CA PRO A 139 7.12 -3.36 11.61
C PRO A 139 6.91 -4.74 11.00
N LEU A 140 6.30 -5.67 11.74
CA LEU A 140 5.97 -7.00 11.27
C LEU A 140 4.99 -6.97 10.08
N GLN A 141 3.94 -6.17 10.15
CA GLN A 141 2.99 -6.02 9.04
C GLN A 141 3.66 -5.39 7.80
N ILE A 142 4.62 -4.49 8.00
CA ILE A 142 5.39 -3.89 6.90
C ILE A 142 6.32 -4.94 6.26
N CYS A 143 6.97 -5.77 7.07
CA CYS A 143 7.78 -6.90 6.61
C CYS A 143 6.91 -7.93 5.85
N ASN A 144 5.75 -8.27 6.40
CA ASN A 144 4.80 -9.18 5.78
C ASN A 144 4.34 -8.71 4.39
N LEU A 145 4.17 -7.41 4.18
CA LEU A 145 3.89 -6.87 2.85
C LEU A 145 5.06 -7.13 1.87
N ALA A 146 6.31 -7.01 2.33
CA ALA A 146 7.45 -7.31 1.46
C ALA A 146 7.47 -8.79 1.06
N ALA A 147 7.20 -9.70 2.00
CA ALA A 147 7.03 -11.12 1.73
C ALA A 147 5.86 -11.39 0.77
N THR A 148 4.73 -10.71 0.96
CA THR A 148 3.56 -10.81 0.06
C THR A 148 3.90 -10.40 -1.37
N VAL A 149 4.67 -9.32 -1.55
CA VAL A 149 5.13 -8.89 -2.88
C VAL A 149 6.10 -9.90 -3.48
N ALA A 150 7.05 -10.42 -2.70
CA ALA A 150 8.00 -11.44 -3.15
C ALA A 150 7.28 -12.72 -3.61
N ASN A 151 6.25 -13.13 -2.89
CA ASN A 151 5.42 -14.30 -3.17
C ASN A 151 4.34 -14.06 -4.24
N ARG A 152 4.27 -12.85 -4.82
CA ARG A 152 3.27 -12.51 -5.84
C ARG A 152 1.82 -12.66 -5.37
N GLY A 153 1.52 -12.27 -4.13
CA GLY A 153 0.14 -12.11 -3.68
C GLY A 153 -0.31 -12.97 -2.50
N TYR A 154 0.59 -13.69 -1.85
CA TYR A 154 0.27 -14.38 -0.61
C TYR A 154 1.35 -14.19 0.46
N TYR A 155 0.98 -14.41 1.69
CA TYR A 155 1.91 -14.54 2.81
C TYR A 155 1.58 -15.79 3.63
N ILE A 156 2.54 -16.23 4.41
CA ILE A 156 2.37 -17.22 5.46
C ILE A 156 2.44 -16.47 6.78
N THR A 157 1.67 -16.89 7.79
CA THR A 157 1.73 -16.26 9.11
C THR A 157 3.19 -16.21 9.59
N PRO A 158 3.75 -15.00 9.84
CA PRO A 158 5.12 -14.88 10.33
C PRO A 158 5.30 -15.62 11.64
N HIS A 159 6.41 -16.36 11.80
CA HIS A 159 6.72 -17.12 12.99
C HIS A 159 8.23 -17.26 13.14
N VAL A 160 8.70 -17.52 14.34
CA VAL A 160 10.13 -17.70 14.66
C VAL A 160 10.50 -19.16 14.91
N VAL A 161 9.52 -19.98 15.31
CA VAL A 161 9.74 -21.42 15.52
C VAL A 161 9.76 -22.12 14.16
N LYS A 162 10.91 -22.70 13.80
CA LYS A 162 11.07 -23.45 12.56
C LYS A 162 10.54 -24.87 12.69
N GLU A 163 10.87 -25.53 13.78
CA GLU A 163 10.51 -26.93 14.05
C GLU A 163 10.55 -27.19 15.56
N ILE A 164 9.79 -28.16 16.01
CA ILE A 164 9.81 -28.70 17.38
C ILE A 164 10.06 -30.20 17.23
N GLN A 165 11.03 -30.75 17.97
CA GLN A 165 11.38 -32.16 17.90
C GLN A 165 10.14 -33.02 18.12
N ASP A 166 9.92 -33.99 17.21
CA ASP A 166 8.82 -34.97 17.23
C ASP A 166 7.41 -34.38 17.29
N THR A 167 7.27 -33.08 16.97
CA THR A 167 5.99 -32.39 16.96
C THR A 167 5.83 -31.58 15.69
N PRO A 168 4.82 -31.82 14.83
CA PRO A 168 4.59 -31.02 13.65
C PRO A 168 4.16 -29.60 14.06
N LEU A 169 4.64 -28.59 13.32
CA LEU A 169 4.15 -27.22 13.50
C LEU A 169 2.66 -27.15 13.18
N ASP A 170 1.95 -26.22 13.84
CA ASP A 170 0.56 -25.91 13.51
C ASP A 170 0.45 -25.52 12.03
N THR A 171 -0.58 -26.03 11.38
CA THR A 171 -0.88 -25.74 9.97
C THR A 171 -1.08 -24.25 9.69
N LEU A 172 -1.38 -23.44 10.70
CA LEU A 172 -1.41 -21.98 10.62
C LEU A 172 -0.10 -21.42 10.03
N TYR A 173 1.04 -22.00 10.38
CA TYR A 173 2.38 -21.53 9.95
C TYR A 173 2.85 -22.07 8.59
N SER A 174 2.02 -22.87 7.94
CA SER A 174 2.25 -23.33 6.55
C SER A 174 1.17 -22.86 5.58
N LYS A 175 0.02 -22.41 6.09
CA LYS A 175 -1.12 -21.97 5.30
C LYS A 175 -0.81 -20.66 4.57
N ARG A 176 -1.11 -20.63 3.26
CA ARG A 176 -1.02 -19.42 2.45
C ARG A 176 -2.27 -18.56 2.63
N HIS A 177 -2.05 -17.29 2.95
CA HIS A 177 -3.09 -16.26 3.01
C HIS A 177 -2.99 -15.43 1.74
N TYR A 178 -3.93 -15.62 0.82
CA TYR A 178 -3.97 -14.88 -0.44
C TYR A 178 -4.62 -13.51 -0.24
N THR A 179 -4.04 -12.50 -0.86
CA THR A 179 -4.65 -11.17 -0.92
C THR A 179 -5.78 -11.14 -1.94
N SER A 180 -6.60 -10.10 -1.89
CA SER A 180 -7.68 -9.88 -2.87
C SER A 180 -7.20 -9.22 -4.17
N VAL A 181 -5.88 -9.15 -4.40
CA VAL A 181 -5.27 -8.54 -5.59
C VAL A 181 -4.73 -9.63 -6.50
N ASP A 182 -5.01 -9.51 -7.79
CA ASP A 182 -4.52 -10.45 -8.80
C ASP A 182 -2.99 -10.50 -8.85
N THR A 183 -2.46 -11.70 -9.04
CA THR A 183 -1.03 -12.00 -8.99
C THR A 183 -0.22 -11.24 -10.02
N HIS A 184 -0.77 -10.99 -11.21
CA HIS A 184 -0.03 -10.31 -12.29
C HIS A 184 0.34 -8.86 -11.96
N TYR A 185 -0.42 -8.16 -11.09
CA TYR A 185 -0.12 -6.79 -10.70
C TYR A 185 1.12 -6.65 -9.81
N TYR A 186 1.52 -7.73 -9.15
CA TYR A 186 2.69 -7.71 -8.26
C TYR A 186 4.01 -7.51 -9.00
N SER A 187 4.09 -7.85 -10.30
CA SER A 187 5.27 -7.64 -11.12
C SER A 187 5.64 -6.16 -11.23
N TYR A 188 4.66 -5.27 -11.44
CA TYR A 188 4.87 -3.82 -11.50
C TYR A 188 5.36 -3.24 -10.18
N ILE A 189 4.86 -3.78 -9.07
CA ILE A 189 5.31 -3.35 -7.74
C ILE A 189 6.75 -3.80 -7.49
N ALA A 190 7.10 -5.04 -7.82
CA ALA A 190 8.46 -5.56 -7.68
C ALA A 190 9.45 -4.78 -8.55
N GLU A 191 9.07 -4.43 -9.78
CA GLU A 191 9.87 -3.60 -10.68
C GLU A 191 10.11 -2.21 -10.09
N GLY A 192 9.07 -1.54 -9.60
CA GLY A 192 9.20 -0.24 -8.94
C GLY A 192 10.06 -0.30 -7.67
N MET A 193 9.96 -1.38 -6.88
CA MET A 193 10.83 -1.62 -5.71
C MET A 193 12.28 -1.82 -6.12
N ARG A 194 12.54 -2.60 -7.17
CA ARG A 194 13.87 -2.78 -7.74
C ARG A 194 14.42 -1.44 -8.23
N GLY A 195 13.63 -0.69 -9.00
CA GLY A 195 14.01 0.62 -9.51
C GLY A 195 14.36 1.64 -8.44
N ALA A 196 13.75 1.55 -7.24
CA ALA A 196 14.11 2.41 -6.11
C ALA A 196 15.57 2.19 -5.64
N VAL A 197 16.10 0.97 -5.79
CA VAL A 197 17.46 0.58 -5.38
C VAL A 197 18.43 0.70 -6.55
N THR A 198 18.12 0.11 -7.71
CA THR A 198 19.03 0.10 -8.88
C THR A 198 19.02 1.42 -9.65
N GLY A 199 17.99 2.23 -9.47
CA GLY A 199 17.70 3.42 -10.27
C GLY A 199 16.86 3.08 -11.51
N THR A 200 16.21 4.10 -12.03
CA THR A 200 15.47 4.10 -13.30
C THR A 200 15.86 5.34 -14.08
N ALA A 201 15.32 5.53 -15.29
CA ALA A 201 15.44 6.80 -16.03
C ALA A 201 14.95 8.01 -15.20
N TYR A 202 14.08 7.78 -14.21
CA TYR A 202 13.56 8.79 -13.29
C TYR A 202 14.37 8.94 -11.99
N GLY A 203 15.38 8.08 -11.76
CA GLY A 203 16.13 8.00 -10.52
C GLY A 203 15.69 6.84 -9.60
N GLY A 204 16.17 6.84 -8.35
CA GLY A 204 15.81 5.87 -7.32
C GLY A 204 16.12 6.41 -5.93
N THR A 205 15.18 6.27 -4.98
CA THR A 205 15.29 6.87 -3.63
C THR A 205 16.04 6.01 -2.62
N CYS A 206 16.30 4.74 -2.93
CA CYS A 206 16.95 3.78 -2.02
C CYS A 206 18.29 3.25 -2.57
N ARG A 207 18.99 4.01 -3.40
CA ARG A 207 20.24 3.57 -4.07
C ARG A 207 21.35 3.16 -3.09
N GLY A 208 21.39 3.75 -1.91
CA GLY A 208 22.33 3.37 -0.84
C GLY A 208 22.04 1.99 -0.20
N ALA A 209 20.93 1.34 -0.55
CA ALA A 209 20.59 -0.01 -0.11
C ALA A 209 20.97 -1.09 -1.14
N ALA A 210 21.63 -0.72 -2.25
CA ALA A 210 22.15 -1.69 -3.22
C ALA A 210 23.22 -2.54 -2.56
N LEU A 211 23.09 -3.86 -2.70
CA LEU A 211 24.13 -4.78 -2.32
C LEU A 211 25.14 -4.87 -3.47
N PRO A 212 26.45 -5.03 -3.18
CA PRO A 212 27.41 -5.40 -4.22
C PRO A 212 27.03 -6.76 -4.79
N ASP A 213 27.24 -6.93 -6.09
CA ASP A 213 27.07 -8.22 -6.81
C ASP A 213 28.10 -9.25 -6.34
#